data_044cf91ee515e1c033a26ac9f238e410
#
_entry.id   044cf91ee515e1c033a26ac9f238e410
#
_cell.length_a   1.000
_cell.length_b   1.000
_cell.length_c   1.000
_cell.angle_alpha   90.00
_cell.angle_beta   90.00
_cell.angle_gamma   90.00
#
_symmetry.space_group_name_H-M   'P 1'
#
loop_
_entity.id
_entity.type
_entity.pdbx_description
1 polymer ?
#
loop_
_entity_poly.entity_id
_entity_poly.type
_entity_poly.pdbx_seq_one_letter_code
_entity_poly.pdbx_strand_id
1 'polypeptide(L)'
;MKCVIWGIGIRGKRIASRIPDEMIAAFIDSNKCGESYLGKKVIDFQEYLEHYSDYFILITPLKSQEIVQKLEDAGIYWYWDMRDCPSELQGVAEYPGFAEKIQSYNKGRRYGIYGTNFYSLYFYDLLYKSGCSDLYLIPEENTDSGKVKKIVASCENVKMIPSSNWKNDIDEVYVTVDMRDIGKLTERQNLPVKNMFDFSHVFSEYKNEKIAKLKDRNAGERCFIVATGPSLKMEDLDRLKQQGEYSISVNRIYLAFEKTDWRPDYYVVCDVNCIQESVQEIKQIKGPIKFVSDLYPGFWENNVSDDTYRYHFHLSFSRNELPDFCDDLEYGVYGCGTVTYDAIQIAVYLGFKEIYLLGVDFSFSKDYKDKSNHFVENYYNKNSKTTVVTENEQLKAYQKAKQYAETHGIKIYNATRGGKLEVFERVDFDSLFEKGEQD
;
A
#
# COMPACT_ATOMS: atom_id res chain seq x y z
N MET A 1 16.44 -4.76 -19.56
CA MET A 1 15.29 -3.97 -20.10
C MET A 1 15.36 -2.55 -19.55
N LYS A 2 15.02 -1.52 -20.33
CA LYS A 2 14.96 -0.13 -19.87
C LYS A 2 13.52 0.36 -19.86
N CYS A 3 13.22 1.29 -18.99
CA CYS A 3 11.89 1.90 -18.90
C CYS A 3 11.95 3.42 -18.85
N VAL A 4 10.84 4.03 -19.19
CA VAL A 4 10.57 5.46 -19.00
C VAL A 4 9.43 5.61 -18.01
N ILE A 5 9.59 6.50 -17.04
CA ILE A 5 8.57 6.72 -16.01
C ILE A 5 7.77 7.96 -16.39
N TRP A 6 6.47 7.79 -16.62
CA TRP A 6 5.56 8.90 -16.89
C TRP A 6 5.02 9.50 -15.58
N GLY A 7 5.40 10.75 -15.33
CA GLY A 7 5.10 11.53 -14.14
C GLY A 7 6.22 11.53 -13.11
N ILE A 8 6.70 12.71 -12.73
CA ILE A 8 7.67 12.93 -11.62
C ILE A 8 7.04 13.60 -10.40
N GLY A 9 5.76 13.33 -10.20
CA GLY A 9 5.09 13.60 -8.94
C GLY A 9 5.55 12.64 -7.83
N ILE A 10 4.91 12.70 -6.67
CA ILE A 10 5.25 11.87 -5.51
C ILE A 10 5.30 10.37 -5.86
N ARG A 11 4.31 9.87 -6.61
CA ARG A 11 4.25 8.45 -7.01
C ARG A 11 5.38 8.08 -7.96
N GLY A 12 5.67 8.92 -8.97
CA GLY A 12 6.77 8.67 -9.90
C GLY A 12 8.12 8.66 -9.21
N LYS A 13 8.35 9.57 -8.28
CA LYS A 13 9.57 9.58 -7.45
C LYS A 13 9.70 8.32 -6.59
N ARG A 14 8.59 7.87 -6.00
CA ARG A 14 8.57 6.64 -5.20
C ARG A 14 8.88 5.41 -6.05
N ILE A 15 8.29 5.30 -7.23
CA ILE A 15 8.59 4.20 -8.15
C ILE A 15 10.05 4.27 -8.62
N ALA A 16 10.54 5.47 -8.96
CA ALA A 16 11.93 5.66 -9.37
C ALA A 16 12.93 5.23 -8.29
N SER A 17 12.65 5.46 -7.01
CA SER A 17 13.52 5.02 -5.92
C SER A 17 13.53 3.50 -5.68
N ARG A 18 12.63 2.78 -6.35
CA ARG A 18 12.43 1.33 -6.21
C ARG A 18 12.86 0.52 -7.43
N ILE A 19 13.27 1.20 -8.48
CA ILE A 19 13.76 0.59 -9.71
C ILE A 19 15.26 0.88 -9.80
N PRO A 20 16.12 -0.11 -10.18
CA PRO A 20 17.52 0.12 -10.39
C PRO A 20 17.77 1.29 -11.36
N ASP A 21 18.66 2.21 -10.99
CA ASP A 21 18.87 3.47 -11.72
C ASP A 21 19.28 3.24 -13.19
N GLU A 22 20.01 2.18 -13.47
CA GLU A 22 20.40 1.78 -14.82
C GLU A 22 19.22 1.38 -15.71
N MET A 23 18.08 1.02 -15.12
CA MET A 23 16.87 0.68 -15.88
C MET A 23 16.05 1.89 -16.26
N ILE A 24 16.20 3.01 -15.56
CA ILE A 24 15.47 4.24 -15.86
C ILE A 24 16.22 4.97 -16.97
N ALA A 25 15.59 5.07 -18.14
CA ALA A 25 16.15 5.77 -19.28
C ALA A 25 15.86 7.27 -19.25
N ALA A 26 14.61 7.63 -18.94
CA ALA A 26 14.13 9.02 -18.88
C ALA A 26 12.84 9.10 -18.05
N PHE A 27 12.38 10.32 -17.83
CA PHE A 27 11.06 10.62 -17.25
C PHE A 27 10.23 11.40 -18.26
N ILE A 28 8.92 11.18 -18.30
CA ILE A 28 7.98 12.02 -19.06
C ILE A 28 7.19 12.89 -18.07
N ASP A 29 7.26 14.20 -18.23
CA ASP A 29 6.41 15.14 -17.49
C ASP A 29 6.32 16.46 -18.26
N SER A 30 5.15 16.74 -18.82
CA SER A 30 4.96 17.93 -19.67
C SER A 30 5.16 19.26 -18.94
N ASN A 31 4.98 19.29 -17.61
CA ASN A 31 5.17 20.51 -16.81
C ASN A 31 6.64 20.75 -16.43
N LYS A 32 7.50 19.74 -16.60
CA LYS A 32 8.91 19.75 -16.18
C LYS A 32 9.86 19.33 -17.30
N CYS A 33 9.37 19.31 -18.53
CA CYS A 33 10.19 18.99 -19.69
C CYS A 33 11.41 19.92 -19.77
N GLY A 34 12.58 19.35 -20.05
CA GLY A 34 13.85 20.06 -20.07
C GLY A 34 14.60 20.05 -18.73
N GLU A 35 13.96 19.67 -17.62
CA GLU A 35 14.63 19.46 -16.34
C GLU A 35 15.39 18.11 -16.32
N SER A 36 16.08 17.83 -15.21
CA SER A 36 16.65 16.52 -14.92
C SER A 36 16.20 16.02 -13.55
N TYR A 37 15.98 14.72 -13.42
CA TYR A 37 15.71 14.08 -12.14
C TYR A 37 16.50 12.77 -12.03
N LEU A 38 17.20 12.53 -10.91
CA LEU A 38 18.13 11.41 -10.71
C LEU A 38 19.18 11.29 -11.85
N GLY A 39 19.66 12.43 -12.35
CA GLY A 39 20.61 12.45 -13.48
C GLY A 39 20.03 12.03 -14.83
N LYS A 40 18.72 11.76 -14.93
CA LYS A 40 18.01 11.40 -16.17
C LYS A 40 17.24 12.60 -16.69
N LYS A 41 17.09 12.67 -18.03
CA LYS A 41 16.31 13.70 -18.71
C LYS A 41 14.82 13.59 -18.35
N VAL A 42 14.17 14.75 -18.20
CA VAL A 42 12.71 14.87 -18.22
C VAL A 42 12.31 15.35 -19.61
N ILE A 43 11.58 14.52 -20.32
CA ILE A 43 11.21 14.70 -21.72
C ILE A 43 9.70 14.92 -21.87
N ASP A 44 9.26 15.38 -23.00
CA ASP A 44 7.87 15.34 -23.40
C ASP A 44 7.51 14.05 -24.16
N PHE A 45 6.25 13.92 -24.53
CA PHE A 45 5.77 12.73 -25.24
C PHE A 45 6.31 12.64 -26.68
N GLN A 46 6.57 13.78 -27.31
CA GLN A 46 7.11 13.81 -28.68
C GLN A 46 8.56 13.32 -28.67
N GLU A 47 9.40 13.79 -27.75
CA GLU A 47 10.78 13.31 -27.59
C GLU A 47 10.81 11.80 -27.24
N TYR A 48 9.81 11.31 -26.47
CA TYR A 48 9.67 9.87 -26.22
C TYR A 48 9.44 9.10 -27.53
N LEU A 49 8.53 9.53 -28.38
CA LEU A 49 8.24 8.88 -29.64
C LEU A 49 9.46 8.81 -30.57
N GLU A 50 10.29 9.87 -30.55
CA GLU A 50 11.46 9.98 -31.43
C GLU A 50 12.67 9.16 -30.96
N HIS A 51 12.87 9.04 -29.63
CA HIS A 51 14.13 8.53 -29.09
C HIS A 51 14.00 7.39 -28.08
N TYR A 52 12.80 7.15 -27.56
CA TYR A 52 12.58 6.20 -26.46
C TYR A 52 11.41 5.24 -26.71
N SER A 53 10.87 5.22 -27.90
CA SER A 53 9.66 4.42 -28.26
C SER A 53 9.79 2.93 -28.02
N ASP A 54 11.02 2.40 -27.99
CA ASP A 54 11.31 1.00 -27.69
C ASP A 54 11.37 0.69 -26.19
N TYR A 55 11.29 1.71 -25.33
CA TYR A 55 11.39 1.50 -23.89
C TYR A 55 10.01 1.36 -23.24
N PHE A 56 9.92 0.48 -22.27
CA PHE A 56 8.69 0.23 -21.52
C PHE A 56 8.26 1.46 -20.72
N ILE A 57 6.97 1.77 -20.70
CA ILE A 57 6.45 2.93 -19.96
C ILE A 57 5.79 2.48 -18.65
N LEU A 58 6.19 3.10 -17.55
CA LEU A 58 5.52 3.02 -16.25
C LEU A 58 4.68 4.28 -16.04
N ILE A 59 3.36 4.16 -16.08
CA ILE A 59 2.42 5.27 -15.90
C ILE A 59 2.14 5.43 -14.41
N THR A 60 2.54 6.56 -13.81
CA THR A 60 2.41 6.79 -12.38
C THR A 60 1.31 7.78 -11.95
N PRO A 61 0.78 8.69 -12.82
CA PRO A 61 -0.32 9.56 -12.47
C PRO A 61 -1.62 8.82 -12.18
N LEU A 62 -2.37 9.27 -11.17
CA LEU A 62 -3.70 8.70 -10.84
C LEU A 62 -4.72 8.83 -11.96
N LYS A 63 -4.69 9.94 -12.70
CA LYS A 63 -5.52 10.17 -13.88
C LYS A 63 -4.75 9.76 -15.13
N SER A 64 -4.69 8.47 -15.37
CA SER A 64 -3.88 7.89 -16.46
C SER A 64 -4.65 7.64 -17.75
N GLN A 65 -5.98 7.74 -17.75
CA GLN A 65 -6.81 7.41 -18.92
C GLN A 65 -6.41 8.18 -20.18
N GLU A 66 -6.15 9.49 -20.05
CA GLU A 66 -5.68 10.30 -21.19
C GLU A 66 -4.28 9.91 -21.66
N ILE A 67 -3.42 9.45 -20.74
CA ILE A 67 -2.07 8.97 -21.05
C ILE A 67 -2.17 7.65 -21.81
N VAL A 68 -2.98 6.71 -21.31
CA VAL A 68 -3.24 5.42 -21.96
C VAL A 68 -3.76 5.65 -23.37
N GLN A 69 -4.77 6.52 -23.54
CA GLN A 69 -5.32 6.82 -24.86
C GLN A 69 -4.26 7.38 -25.81
N LYS A 70 -3.42 8.33 -25.35
CA LYS A 70 -2.31 8.85 -26.17
C LYS A 70 -1.32 7.78 -26.60
N LEU A 71 -1.03 6.83 -25.73
CA LEU A 71 -0.13 5.71 -26.06
C LEU A 71 -0.76 4.78 -27.10
N GLU A 72 -2.00 4.42 -26.91
CA GLU A 72 -2.75 3.55 -27.83
C GLU A 72 -2.95 4.19 -29.20
N ASP A 73 -3.26 5.49 -29.27
CA ASP A 73 -3.36 6.26 -30.51
C ASP A 73 -2.02 6.30 -31.26
N ALA A 74 -0.89 6.29 -30.53
CA ALA A 74 0.45 6.23 -31.09
C ALA A 74 0.90 4.78 -31.41
N GLY A 75 0.06 3.76 -31.17
CA GLY A 75 0.39 2.36 -31.39
C GLY A 75 1.33 1.75 -30.36
N ILE A 76 1.47 2.38 -29.20
CA ILE A 76 2.33 1.93 -28.12
C ILE A 76 1.51 1.14 -27.10
N TYR A 77 1.89 -0.12 -26.87
CA TYR A 77 1.19 -1.05 -26.01
C TYR A 77 2.10 -1.64 -24.90
N TRP A 78 3.39 -1.35 -24.90
CA TRP A 78 4.35 -1.76 -23.86
C TRP A 78 4.42 -0.72 -22.75
N TYR A 79 3.29 -0.58 -22.06
CA TYR A 79 3.16 0.25 -20.87
C TYR A 79 2.49 -0.53 -19.75
N TRP A 80 2.72 -0.08 -18.53
CA TRP A 80 2.00 -0.53 -17.37
C TRP A 80 1.46 0.64 -16.58
N ASP A 81 0.17 0.64 -16.37
CA ASP A 81 -0.48 1.59 -15.48
C ASP A 81 -0.27 1.13 -14.04
N MET A 82 0.50 1.90 -13.27
CA MET A 82 0.82 1.55 -11.89
C MET A 82 -0.38 1.57 -10.95
N ARG A 83 -1.58 1.96 -11.41
CA ARG A 83 -2.83 1.75 -10.67
C ARG A 83 -3.24 0.29 -10.65
N ASP A 84 -2.90 -0.44 -11.69
CA ASP A 84 -3.20 -1.86 -11.83
C ASP A 84 -2.07 -2.74 -11.27
N CYS A 85 -1.01 -2.10 -10.73
CA CYS A 85 0.09 -2.78 -10.11
C CYS A 85 -0.32 -3.28 -8.73
N PRO A 86 -0.25 -4.57 -8.45
CA PRO A 86 -0.38 -5.08 -7.10
C PRO A 86 0.55 -4.34 -6.14
N SER A 87 0.06 -4.08 -4.93
CA SER A 87 0.82 -3.31 -3.93
C SER A 87 2.16 -3.97 -3.59
N GLU A 88 2.19 -5.29 -3.58
CA GLU A 88 3.37 -6.10 -3.35
C GLU A 88 4.47 -5.81 -4.38
N LEU A 89 4.09 -5.52 -5.61
CA LEU A 89 5.02 -5.27 -6.71
C LEU A 89 5.58 -3.85 -6.72
N GLN A 90 4.92 -2.92 -6.03
CA GLN A 90 5.37 -1.53 -5.98
C GLN A 90 6.68 -1.35 -5.20
N GLY A 91 7.14 -2.40 -4.50
CA GLY A 91 8.35 -2.41 -3.69
C GLY A 91 9.50 -3.31 -4.18
N VAL A 92 9.27 -4.10 -5.21
CA VAL A 92 10.16 -5.24 -5.60
C VAL A 92 11.58 -4.83 -6.02
N ALA A 93 11.78 -3.63 -6.52
CA ALA A 93 13.10 -3.21 -6.99
C ALA A 93 14.12 -2.97 -5.84
N GLU A 94 13.66 -2.84 -4.61
CA GLU A 94 14.52 -2.63 -3.43
C GLU A 94 15.08 -3.93 -2.83
N TYR A 95 14.76 -5.11 -3.39
CA TYR A 95 15.15 -6.37 -2.77
C TYR A 95 16.54 -6.85 -3.17
N PRO A 96 17.56 -6.75 -2.28
CA PRO A 96 18.91 -7.28 -2.53
C PRO A 96 18.91 -8.78 -2.86
N GLY A 97 18.00 -9.55 -2.25
CA GLY A 97 17.86 -10.98 -2.51
C GLY A 97 17.34 -11.37 -3.89
N PHE A 98 16.92 -10.40 -4.72
CA PHE A 98 16.43 -10.68 -6.07
C PHE A 98 17.54 -11.22 -6.99
N ALA A 99 18.72 -10.62 -6.94
CA ALA A 99 19.88 -11.07 -7.71
C ALA A 99 20.38 -12.45 -7.20
N GLU A 100 20.32 -12.71 -5.91
CA GLU A 100 20.72 -13.99 -5.29
C GLU A 100 19.71 -15.09 -5.62
N LYS A 101 18.42 -14.82 -5.61
CA LYS A 101 17.40 -15.75 -6.10
C LYS A 101 17.67 -16.20 -7.52
N ILE A 102 18.06 -15.28 -8.41
CA ILE A 102 18.41 -15.59 -9.81
C ILE A 102 19.59 -16.55 -9.89
N GLN A 103 20.60 -16.42 -9.02
CA GLN A 103 21.76 -17.30 -8.99
C GLN A 103 21.43 -18.73 -8.54
N SER A 104 20.34 -18.94 -7.82
CA SER A 104 19.88 -20.24 -7.33
C SER A 104 19.11 -21.07 -8.36
N TYR A 105 18.85 -20.52 -9.56
CA TYR A 105 18.11 -21.26 -10.60
C TYR A 105 18.91 -22.41 -11.19
N ASN A 106 18.26 -23.55 -11.28
CA ASN A 106 18.87 -24.74 -11.84
C ASN A 106 18.83 -24.67 -13.39
N LYS A 107 20.02 -24.62 -14.02
CA LYS A 107 20.16 -24.74 -15.47
C LYS A 107 19.72 -26.14 -15.90
N GLY A 108 18.59 -26.28 -16.48
CA GLY A 108 18.03 -27.56 -16.92
C GLY A 108 16.58 -27.80 -16.49
N ARG A 109 16.03 -26.88 -15.69
CA ARG A 109 14.60 -26.81 -15.46
C ARG A 109 13.94 -25.85 -16.46
N ARG A 110 12.68 -26.14 -16.80
CA ARG A 110 11.83 -25.30 -17.63
C ARG A 110 11.01 -24.41 -16.71
N TYR A 111 11.18 -23.12 -16.85
CA TYR A 111 10.52 -22.13 -16.01
C TYR A 111 9.41 -21.40 -16.74
N GLY A 112 8.26 -21.27 -16.11
CA GLY A 112 7.19 -20.40 -16.56
C GLY A 112 7.15 -19.12 -15.71
N ILE A 113 6.94 -17.99 -16.35
CA ILE A 113 6.65 -16.71 -15.70
C ILE A 113 5.21 -16.35 -16.06
N TYR A 114 4.33 -16.40 -15.07
CA TYR A 114 2.92 -16.08 -15.23
C TYR A 114 2.68 -14.59 -14.99
N GLY A 115 2.21 -13.92 -16.01
CA GLY A 115 1.95 -12.50 -16.05
C GLY A 115 2.58 -11.83 -17.27
N THR A 116 2.05 -10.67 -17.64
CA THR A 116 2.51 -9.88 -18.80
C THR A 116 2.81 -8.43 -18.43
N ASN A 117 3.07 -8.18 -17.15
CA ASN A 117 3.41 -6.86 -16.63
C ASN A 117 4.92 -6.57 -16.76
N PHE A 118 5.33 -5.38 -16.34
CA PHE A 118 6.72 -4.94 -16.35
C PHE A 118 7.66 -5.92 -15.63
N TYR A 119 7.28 -6.43 -14.46
CA TYR A 119 8.12 -7.33 -13.69
C TYR A 119 8.24 -8.71 -14.30
N SER A 120 7.21 -9.20 -14.98
CA SER A 120 7.29 -10.44 -15.74
C SER A 120 8.39 -10.38 -16.79
N LEU A 121 8.42 -9.29 -17.55
CA LEU A 121 9.40 -9.07 -18.60
C LEU A 121 10.79 -8.80 -18.03
N TYR A 122 10.87 -8.03 -16.95
CA TYR A 122 12.13 -7.77 -16.27
C TYR A 122 12.74 -9.04 -15.69
N PHE A 123 11.95 -9.86 -15.03
CA PHE A 123 12.40 -11.13 -14.47
C PHE A 123 12.78 -12.11 -15.57
N TYR A 124 12.01 -12.14 -16.64
CA TYR A 124 12.35 -12.92 -17.84
C TYR A 124 13.73 -12.53 -18.38
N ASP A 125 13.99 -11.24 -18.59
CA ASP A 125 15.26 -10.72 -19.11
C ASP A 125 16.45 -11.08 -18.19
N LEU A 126 16.26 -10.97 -16.88
CA LEU A 126 17.28 -11.34 -15.90
C LEU A 126 17.61 -12.83 -15.92
N LEU A 127 16.59 -13.70 -15.90
CA LEU A 127 16.78 -15.14 -15.98
C LEU A 127 17.44 -15.56 -17.29
N TYR A 128 17.02 -14.97 -18.40
CA TYR A 128 17.61 -15.23 -19.72
C TYR A 128 19.09 -14.86 -19.74
N LYS A 129 19.45 -13.67 -19.25
CA LYS A 129 20.85 -13.21 -19.15
C LYS A 129 21.70 -14.05 -18.19
N SER A 130 21.09 -14.66 -17.18
CA SER A 130 21.77 -15.59 -16.27
C SER A 130 22.03 -16.96 -16.89
N GLY A 131 21.60 -17.18 -18.15
CA GLY A 131 21.81 -18.41 -18.91
C GLY A 131 20.67 -19.43 -18.82
N CYS A 132 19.48 -19.02 -18.36
CA CYS A 132 18.28 -19.85 -18.39
C CYS A 132 17.67 -19.78 -19.80
N SER A 133 17.80 -20.87 -20.60
CA SER A 133 17.32 -20.94 -21.99
C SER A 133 15.91 -21.49 -22.12
N ASP A 134 15.46 -22.28 -21.13
CA ASP A 134 14.14 -22.92 -21.14
C ASP A 134 13.16 -22.12 -20.26
N LEU A 135 12.85 -20.95 -20.75
CA LEU A 135 12.07 -19.92 -20.06
C LEU A 135 10.89 -19.51 -20.93
N TYR A 136 9.70 -19.46 -20.32
CA TYR A 136 8.45 -19.20 -21.02
C TYR A 136 7.62 -18.16 -20.29
N LEU A 137 7.06 -17.21 -21.04
CA LEU A 137 6.08 -16.26 -20.54
C LEU A 137 4.68 -16.86 -20.68
N ILE A 138 3.89 -16.83 -19.63
CA ILE A 138 2.51 -17.36 -19.59
C ILE A 138 1.57 -16.17 -19.36
N PRO A 139 0.79 -15.73 -20.35
CA PRO A 139 -0.14 -14.62 -20.18
C PRO A 139 -1.33 -15.03 -19.30
N GLU A 140 -1.89 -14.06 -18.57
CA GLU A 140 -3.12 -14.22 -17.81
C GLU A 140 -4.30 -14.55 -18.75
N GLU A 141 -5.27 -15.33 -18.26
CA GLU A 141 -6.40 -15.84 -19.05
C GLU A 141 -7.22 -14.74 -19.76
N ASN A 142 -7.28 -13.56 -19.19
CA ASN A 142 -8.09 -12.43 -19.69
C ASN A 142 -7.25 -11.34 -20.39
N THR A 143 -5.98 -11.59 -20.66
CA THR A 143 -5.14 -10.59 -21.30
C THR A 143 -5.44 -10.50 -22.79
N ASP A 144 -5.59 -9.28 -23.29
CA ASP A 144 -5.76 -9.05 -24.74
C ASP A 144 -4.57 -9.66 -25.52
N SER A 145 -4.91 -10.65 -26.35
CA SER A 145 -3.92 -11.37 -27.14
C SER A 145 -3.14 -10.46 -28.12
N GLY A 146 -3.74 -9.36 -28.55
CA GLY A 146 -3.10 -8.35 -29.40
C GLY A 146 -2.02 -7.56 -28.63
N LYS A 147 -2.34 -7.12 -27.41
CA LYS A 147 -1.41 -6.43 -26.50
C LYS A 147 -0.21 -7.33 -26.17
N VAL A 148 -0.49 -8.58 -25.78
CA VAL A 148 0.56 -9.55 -25.45
C VAL A 148 1.50 -9.80 -26.61
N LYS A 149 0.96 -10.02 -27.83
CA LYS A 149 1.79 -10.23 -29.03
C LYS A 149 2.72 -9.05 -29.32
N LYS A 150 2.25 -7.82 -29.11
CA LYS A 150 3.06 -6.62 -29.32
C LYS A 150 4.14 -6.46 -28.26
N ILE A 151 3.82 -6.75 -26.99
CA ILE A 151 4.80 -6.76 -25.89
C ILE A 151 5.92 -7.77 -26.19
N VAL A 152 5.55 -8.97 -26.60
CA VAL A 152 6.50 -10.04 -26.90
C VAL A 152 7.34 -9.72 -28.14
N ALA A 153 6.74 -9.12 -29.18
CA ALA A 153 7.46 -8.71 -30.38
C ALA A 153 8.51 -7.61 -30.11
N SER A 154 8.34 -6.83 -29.04
CA SER A 154 9.32 -5.82 -28.61
C SER A 154 10.45 -6.37 -27.74
N CYS A 155 10.37 -7.63 -27.30
CA CYS A 155 11.37 -8.28 -26.46
C CYS A 155 12.08 -9.38 -27.25
N GLU A 156 13.38 -9.24 -27.47
CA GLU A 156 14.18 -10.30 -28.09
C GLU A 156 14.12 -11.58 -27.24
N ASN A 157 13.93 -12.72 -27.92
CA ASN A 157 14.02 -14.07 -27.36
C ASN A 157 12.91 -14.50 -26.36
N VAL A 158 11.80 -13.78 -26.26
CA VAL A 158 10.68 -14.21 -25.40
C VAL A 158 9.91 -15.36 -26.05
N LYS A 159 9.88 -16.50 -25.37
CA LYS A 159 9.03 -17.65 -25.72
C LYS A 159 7.72 -17.56 -24.93
N MET A 160 6.60 -17.84 -25.59
CA MET A 160 5.27 -17.85 -24.94
C MET A 160 4.64 -19.23 -24.98
N ILE A 161 3.94 -19.55 -23.89
CA ILE A 161 3.03 -20.71 -23.83
C ILE A 161 1.63 -20.21 -23.45
N PRO A 162 0.57 -20.66 -24.14
CA PRO A 162 -0.80 -20.35 -23.76
C PRO A 162 -1.14 -20.84 -22.36
N SER A 163 -1.91 -20.06 -21.60
CA SER A 163 -2.32 -20.40 -20.23
C SER A 163 -3.08 -21.72 -20.10
N SER A 164 -3.64 -22.25 -21.18
CA SER A 164 -4.36 -23.50 -21.23
C SER A 164 -3.50 -24.78 -21.33
N ASN A 165 -2.22 -24.69 -21.68
CA ASN A 165 -1.46 -25.86 -22.14
C ASN A 165 -0.06 -26.06 -21.51
N TRP A 166 0.27 -25.34 -20.46
CA TRP A 166 1.64 -25.29 -19.93
C TRP A 166 2.06 -26.42 -18.98
N LYS A 167 1.10 -27.24 -18.53
CA LYS A 167 1.34 -28.33 -17.54
C LYS A 167 2.46 -29.29 -17.87
N ASN A 168 2.61 -29.65 -19.14
CA ASN A 168 3.58 -30.66 -19.57
C ASN A 168 4.94 -30.08 -19.96
N ASP A 169 5.00 -28.76 -20.11
CA ASP A 169 6.15 -28.07 -20.66
C ASP A 169 6.94 -27.26 -19.64
N ILE A 170 6.41 -27.12 -18.41
CA ILE A 170 6.97 -26.29 -17.34
C ILE A 170 7.18 -27.14 -16.08
N ASP A 171 8.34 -27.02 -15.46
CA ASP A 171 8.67 -27.71 -14.22
C ASP A 171 8.42 -26.85 -12.98
N GLU A 172 8.44 -25.53 -13.14
CA GLU A 172 8.20 -24.56 -12.07
C GLU A 172 7.68 -23.25 -12.63
N VAL A 173 6.68 -22.65 -11.96
CA VAL A 173 6.07 -21.37 -12.38
C VAL A 173 6.30 -20.29 -11.33
N TYR A 174 6.74 -19.15 -11.83
CA TYR A 174 6.85 -17.90 -11.06
C TYR A 174 5.71 -16.97 -11.41
N VAL A 175 4.92 -16.59 -10.41
CA VAL A 175 3.76 -15.73 -10.60
C VAL A 175 4.16 -14.29 -10.31
N THR A 176 3.87 -13.39 -11.24
CA THR A 176 4.17 -11.96 -11.17
C THR A 176 2.91 -11.10 -11.13
N VAL A 177 1.79 -11.71 -10.78
CA VAL A 177 0.47 -11.08 -10.63
C VAL A 177 0.00 -11.21 -9.19
N ASP A 178 -1.14 -10.63 -8.88
CA ASP A 178 -1.72 -10.62 -7.55
C ASP A 178 -1.84 -12.04 -6.97
N MET A 179 -1.47 -12.18 -5.68
CA MET A 179 -1.56 -13.43 -4.93
C MET A 179 -2.95 -14.06 -4.93
N ARG A 180 -4.00 -13.27 -5.05
CA ARG A 180 -5.40 -13.73 -5.13
C ARG A 180 -5.68 -14.58 -6.36
N ASP A 181 -4.93 -14.36 -7.43
CA ASP A 181 -5.04 -15.15 -8.66
C ASP A 181 -4.25 -16.46 -8.59
N ILE A 182 -3.28 -16.55 -7.68
CA ILE A 182 -2.43 -17.74 -7.49
C ILE A 182 -3.24 -18.92 -6.93
N GLY A 183 -4.13 -18.68 -5.97
CA GLY A 183 -4.97 -19.75 -5.40
C GLY A 183 -5.76 -20.49 -6.46
N LYS A 184 -6.38 -19.76 -7.38
CA LYS A 184 -7.11 -20.34 -8.53
C LYS A 184 -6.21 -21.11 -9.48
N LEU A 185 -4.97 -20.67 -9.65
CA LEU A 185 -3.97 -21.34 -10.49
C LEU A 185 -3.43 -22.62 -9.84
N THR A 186 -3.14 -22.61 -8.54
CA THR A 186 -2.62 -23.78 -7.81
C THR A 186 -3.66 -24.89 -7.70
N GLU A 187 -4.92 -24.55 -7.41
CA GLU A 187 -6.01 -25.53 -7.36
C GLU A 187 -6.27 -26.23 -8.69
N ARG A 188 -6.08 -25.52 -9.80
CA ARG A 188 -6.33 -26.06 -11.16
C ARG A 188 -5.17 -26.89 -11.71
N GLN A 189 -3.94 -26.70 -11.25
CA GLN A 189 -2.78 -27.10 -12.02
C GLN A 189 -1.85 -28.14 -11.37
N ASN A 190 -1.93 -28.37 -10.05
CA ASN A 190 -1.11 -29.35 -9.33
C ASN A 190 0.42 -29.22 -9.57
N LEU A 191 0.91 -28.03 -9.89
CA LEU A 191 2.30 -27.73 -10.17
C LEU A 191 2.91 -26.90 -9.04
N PRO A 192 4.23 -26.99 -8.80
CA PRO A 192 4.91 -26.07 -7.89
C PRO A 192 4.81 -24.66 -8.43
N VAL A 193 3.86 -23.89 -7.90
CA VAL A 193 3.75 -22.47 -8.16
C VAL A 193 4.47 -21.74 -7.06
N LYS A 194 5.49 -20.99 -7.41
CA LYS A 194 6.18 -20.09 -6.51
C LYS A 194 5.75 -18.68 -6.82
N ASN A 195 5.33 -17.97 -5.81
CA ASN A 195 5.23 -16.53 -5.93
C ASN A 195 6.64 -15.97 -6.13
N MET A 196 6.86 -15.29 -7.24
CA MET A 196 8.11 -14.59 -7.48
C MET A 196 8.37 -13.55 -6.39
N PHE A 197 7.30 -13.02 -5.85
CA PHE A 197 7.25 -12.08 -4.76
C PHE A 197 6.90 -12.79 -3.45
N ASP A 198 7.37 -14.03 -3.25
CA ASP A 198 7.35 -14.64 -1.93
C ASP A 198 8.28 -13.84 -1.01
N PHE A 199 7.69 -12.81 -0.49
CA PHE A 199 8.30 -11.86 0.41
C PHE A 199 8.63 -12.46 1.76
N SER A 200 8.17 -13.66 2.08
CA SER A 200 8.50 -14.34 3.33
C SER A 200 10.01 -14.46 3.54
N HIS A 201 10.78 -14.64 2.46
CA HIS A 201 12.24 -14.62 2.50
C HIS A 201 12.82 -13.22 2.54
N VAL A 202 12.24 -12.29 1.82
CA VAL A 202 12.70 -10.90 1.76
C VAL A 202 12.41 -10.20 3.08
N PHE A 203 11.24 -10.41 3.66
CA PHE A 203 10.90 -9.86 4.97
C PHE A 203 11.68 -10.50 6.12
N SER A 204 12.19 -11.71 5.98
CA SER A 204 13.10 -12.28 6.97
C SER A 204 14.43 -11.52 7.04
N GLU A 205 14.87 -10.91 5.94
CA GLU A 205 16.07 -10.06 5.90
C GLU A 205 15.76 -8.60 6.25
N TYR A 206 14.54 -8.12 5.98
CA TYR A 206 14.04 -6.80 6.36
C TYR A 206 13.18 -6.81 7.62
N LYS A 207 13.19 -7.89 8.40
CA LYS A 207 12.51 -7.91 9.70
C LYS A 207 12.92 -6.66 10.46
N ASN A 208 11.99 -5.72 10.53
CA ASN A 208 12.15 -4.60 11.42
C ASN A 208 12.08 -5.14 12.84
N GLU A 209 13.24 -5.50 13.40
CA GLU A 209 13.35 -6.08 14.74
C GLU A 209 12.65 -5.21 15.81
N LYS A 210 12.52 -3.93 15.55
CA LYS A 210 11.74 -3.04 16.40
C LYS A 210 10.25 -3.38 16.32
N ILE A 211 9.70 -3.54 15.12
CA ILE A 211 8.29 -3.93 14.93
C ILE A 211 8.02 -5.31 15.49
N ALA A 212 8.91 -6.29 15.23
CA ALA A 212 8.78 -7.66 15.72
C ALA A 212 8.61 -7.71 17.26
N LYS A 213 9.28 -6.84 18.00
CA LYS A 213 9.18 -6.74 19.47
C LYS A 213 7.83 -6.21 19.97
N LEU A 214 7.02 -5.68 19.09
CA LEU A 214 5.69 -5.15 19.42
C LEU A 214 4.57 -6.17 19.20
N LYS A 215 4.85 -7.29 18.52
CA LYS A 215 3.85 -8.33 18.28
C LYS A 215 3.28 -8.84 19.61
N ASP A 216 1.95 -8.90 19.67
CA ASP A 216 1.20 -9.37 20.84
C ASP A 216 1.52 -8.64 22.16
N ARG A 217 2.11 -7.44 22.10
CA ARG A 217 2.49 -6.67 23.30
C ARG A 217 1.32 -6.37 24.21
N ASN A 218 0.13 -6.26 23.64
CA ASN A 218 -1.12 -5.97 24.35
C ASN A 218 -2.10 -7.15 24.23
N ALA A 219 -1.58 -8.37 24.27
CA ALA A 219 -2.37 -9.57 24.06
C ALA A 219 -3.55 -9.68 25.02
N GLY A 220 -4.77 -9.74 24.46
CA GLY A 220 -6.00 -9.89 25.21
C GLY A 220 -6.60 -8.61 25.76
N GLU A 221 -5.88 -7.50 25.71
CA GLU A 221 -6.37 -6.19 26.16
C GLU A 221 -7.38 -5.58 25.18
N ARG A 222 -8.10 -4.54 25.65
CA ARG A 222 -8.93 -3.70 24.80
C ARG A 222 -8.22 -2.40 24.46
N CYS A 223 -8.61 -1.78 23.33
CA CYS A 223 -8.14 -0.45 22.99
C CYS A 223 -9.21 0.40 22.33
N PHE A 224 -8.98 1.72 22.35
CA PHE A 224 -9.78 2.71 21.65
C PHE A 224 -9.00 3.26 20.46
N ILE A 225 -9.54 3.11 19.24
CA ILE A 225 -9.02 3.81 18.07
C ILE A 225 -9.71 5.17 17.98
N VAL A 226 -8.95 6.20 18.30
CA VAL A 226 -9.43 7.58 18.37
C VAL A 226 -9.14 8.28 17.04
N ALA A 227 -10.16 8.43 16.22
CA ALA A 227 -10.09 9.20 14.98
C ALA A 227 -10.35 10.70 15.22
N THR A 228 -10.34 11.47 14.14
CA THR A 228 -10.36 12.94 14.21
C THR A 228 -11.67 13.56 13.73
N GLY A 229 -12.75 12.80 13.75
CA GLY A 229 -14.07 13.27 13.32
C GLY A 229 -14.69 14.30 14.27
N PRO A 230 -15.74 15.01 13.81
CA PRO A 230 -16.34 16.11 14.55
C PRO A 230 -17.05 15.71 15.85
N SER A 231 -17.43 14.43 15.99
CA SER A 231 -18.06 13.93 17.22
C SER A 231 -17.10 13.75 18.39
N LEU A 232 -15.77 13.83 18.16
CA LEU A 232 -14.76 13.65 19.19
C LEU A 232 -14.79 14.80 20.19
N LYS A 233 -14.97 14.49 21.47
CA LYS A 233 -14.96 15.44 22.58
C LYS A 233 -13.66 15.34 23.36
N MET A 234 -13.20 16.46 23.90
CA MET A 234 -11.99 16.48 24.76
C MET A 234 -12.22 15.70 26.05
N GLU A 235 -13.42 15.76 26.60
CA GLU A 235 -13.83 15.03 27.78
C GLU A 235 -13.74 13.50 27.60
N ASP A 236 -13.97 13.01 26.39
CA ASP A 236 -13.82 11.60 26.06
C ASP A 236 -12.34 11.19 26.16
N LEU A 237 -11.41 12.04 25.69
CA LEU A 237 -9.98 11.81 25.78
C LEU A 237 -9.49 11.83 27.24
N ASP A 238 -9.96 12.80 28.02
CA ASP A 238 -9.64 12.88 29.44
C ASP A 238 -10.15 11.64 30.20
N ARG A 239 -11.32 11.12 29.83
CA ARG A 239 -11.87 9.91 30.41
C ARG A 239 -11.03 8.68 30.07
N LEU A 240 -10.59 8.50 28.81
CA LEU A 240 -9.66 7.41 28.44
C LEU A 240 -8.39 7.45 29.28
N LYS A 241 -7.80 8.63 29.47
CA LYS A 241 -6.63 8.81 30.35
C LYS A 241 -6.92 8.45 31.81
N GLN A 242 -8.03 8.92 32.36
CA GLN A 242 -8.41 8.66 33.77
C GLN A 242 -8.65 7.18 34.04
N GLN A 243 -9.18 6.47 33.07
CA GLN A 243 -9.46 5.03 33.16
C GLN A 243 -8.25 4.16 32.83
N GLY A 244 -7.16 4.75 32.30
CA GLY A 244 -5.96 4.02 31.92
C GLY A 244 -6.16 3.13 30.69
N GLU A 245 -7.05 3.52 29.79
CA GLU A 245 -7.37 2.76 28.58
C GLU A 245 -6.29 2.91 27.51
N TYR A 246 -5.93 1.79 26.90
CA TYR A 246 -5.07 1.84 25.73
C TYR A 246 -5.74 2.56 24.56
N SER A 247 -4.98 3.41 23.90
CA SER A 247 -5.49 4.18 22.79
C SER A 247 -4.50 4.25 21.61
N ILE A 248 -5.06 4.14 20.40
CA ILE A 248 -4.37 4.34 19.14
C ILE A 248 -5.01 5.54 18.47
N SER A 249 -4.24 6.56 18.12
CA SER A 249 -4.82 7.71 17.42
C SER A 249 -4.10 8.05 16.13
N VAL A 250 -4.71 8.91 15.33
CA VAL A 250 -4.33 9.02 13.91
C VAL A 250 -4.16 10.47 13.45
N ASN A 251 -3.41 10.65 12.40
CA ASN A 251 -3.27 11.90 11.65
C ASN A 251 -2.97 13.12 12.56
N ARG A 252 -3.76 14.17 12.48
CA ARG A 252 -3.53 15.44 13.19
C ARG A 252 -4.15 15.50 14.60
N ILE A 253 -4.26 14.38 15.28
CA ILE A 253 -4.78 14.33 16.66
C ILE A 253 -3.95 15.21 17.63
N TYR A 254 -2.68 15.45 17.30
CA TYR A 254 -1.84 16.34 18.10
C TYR A 254 -2.41 17.76 18.27
N LEU A 255 -3.36 18.18 17.42
CA LEU A 255 -4.11 19.43 17.59
C LEU A 255 -5.01 19.44 18.85
N ALA A 256 -5.29 18.28 19.43
CA ALA A 256 -5.98 18.18 20.72
C ALA A 256 -5.04 18.40 21.91
N PHE A 257 -3.74 18.23 21.75
CA PHE A 257 -2.78 18.17 22.85
C PHE A 257 -2.59 19.46 23.64
N GLU A 258 -3.06 20.60 23.11
CA GLU A 258 -3.13 21.86 23.86
C GLU A 258 -4.37 21.94 24.77
N LYS A 259 -5.38 21.09 24.53
CA LYS A 259 -6.68 21.13 25.21
C LYS A 259 -6.87 20.00 26.23
N THR A 260 -6.01 18.97 26.19
CA THR A 260 -6.06 17.82 27.09
C THR A 260 -4.66 17.30 27.37
N ASP A 261 -4.47 16.76 28.58
CA ASP A 261 -3.25 16.04 28.96
C ASP A 261 -3.23 14.59 28.48
N TRP A 262 -4.28 14.13 27.80
CA TRP A 262 -4.30 12.81 27.21
C TRP A 262 -3.27 12.70 26.07
N ARG A 263 -2.61 11.56 26.00
CA ARG A 263 -1.75 11.16 24.88
C ARG A 263 -2.08 9.72 24.56
N PRO A 264 -2.23 9.35 23.28
CA PRO A 264 -2.43 7.95 22.91
C PRO A 264 -1.17 7.14 23.24
N ASP A 265 -1.32 5.84 23.43
CA ASP A 265 -0.20 4.90 23.55
C ASP A 265 0.49 4.71 22.19
N TYR A 266 -0.31 4.73 21.12
CA TYR A 266 0.14 4.56 19.75
C TYR A 266 -0.41 5.67 18.86
N TYR A 267 0.42 6.13 17.95
CA TYR A 267 0.07 7.13 16.96
C TYR A 267 0.33 6.57 15.55
N VAL A 268 -0.62 6.73 14.63
CA VAL A 268 -0.55 6.18 13.27
C VAL A 268 -0.79 7.28 12.24
N VAL A 269 0.06 7.35 11.22
CA VAL A 269 -0.15 8.23 10.08
C VAL A 269 0.33 7.57 8.79
N CYS A 270 -0.52 7.58 7.75
CA CYS A 270 -0.19 7.00 6.45
C CYS A 270 -0.24 7.99 5.30
N ASP A 271 -1.14 8.96 5.32
CA ASP A 271 -1.34 9.88 4.20
C ASP A 271 -0.11 10.74 3.92
N VAL A 272 0.37 10.66 2.67
CA VAL A 272 1.59 11.33 2.22
C VAL A 272 1.51 12.85 2.39
N ASN A 273 0.33 13.45 2.13
CA ASN A 273 0.16 14.89 2.28
C ASN A 273 0.13 15.29 3.76
N CYS A 274 -0.55 14.49 4.60
CA CYS A 274 -0.56 14.70 6.04
C CYS A 274 0.85 14.63 6.64
N ILE A 275 1.63 13.61 6.26
CA ILE A 275 3.01 13.45 6.73
C ILE A 275 3.87 14.64 6.25
N GLN A 276 3.81 14.96 4.95
CA GLN A 276 4.61 16.03 4.35
C GLN A 276 4.33 17.40 4.97
N GLU A 277 3.06 17.69 5.26
CA GLU A 277 2.64 18.97 5.84
C GLU A 277 2.89 19.07 7.34
N SER A 278 3.11 17.94 8.03
CA SER A 278 3.19 17.85 9.50
C SER A 278 4.46 17.16 9.99
N VAL A 279 5.55 17.16 9.20
CA VAL A 279 6.80 16.48 9.56
C VAL A 279 7.32 16.91 10.93
N GLN A 280 7.31 18.22 11.21
CA GLN A 280 7.85 18.76 12.46
C GLN A 280 6.97 18.42 13.64
N GLU A 281 5.66 18.57 13.50
CA GLU A 281 4.67 18.27 14.52
C GLU A 281 4.74 16.78 14.90
N ILE A 282 4.76 15.88 13.87
CA ILE A 282 4.86 14.43 14.11
C ILE A 282 6.17 14.07 14.84
N LYS A 283 7.29 14.66 14.44
CA LYS A 283 8.59 14.44 15.11
C LYS A 283 8.61 14.95 16.56
N GLN A 284 7.82 15.96 16.88
CA GLN A 284 7.74 16.54 18.21
C GLN A 284 6.76 15.81 19.14
N ILE A 285 5.90 14.93 18.65
CA ILE A 285 5.00 14.12 19.49
C ILE A 285 5.85 13.27 20.43
N LYS A 286 5.62 13.42 21.75
CA LYS A 286 6.28 12.66 22.81
C LYS A 286 5.27 11.80 23.56
N GLY A 287 5.70 10.63 23.96
CA GLY A 287 4.91 9.65 24.71
C GLY A 287 4.48 8.44 23.86
N PRO A 288 3.72 8.62 22.77
CA PRO A 288 3.28 7.51 21.94
C PRO A 288 4.41 6.81 21.20
N ILE A 289 4.25 5.50 20.99
CA ILE A 289 4.93 4.80 19.91
C ILE A 289 4.28 5.25 18.59
N LYS A 290 5.09 5.77 17.67
CA LYS A 290 4.64 6.32 16.40
C LYS A 290 4.85 5.35 15.25
N PHE A 291 3.79 5.03 14.54
CA PHE A 291 3.81 4.30 13.28
C PHE A 291 3.62 5.30 12.13
N VAL A 292 4.64 5.46 11.32
CA VAL A 292 4.63 6.36 10.16
C VAL A 292 4.87 5.54 8.91
N SER A 293 4.02 5.69 7.89
CA SER A 293 4.16 4.95 6.64
C SER A 293 5.42 5.35 5.88
N ASP A 294 5.87 4.48 5.01
CA ASP A 294 7.00 4.73 4.11
C ASP A 294 6.63 5.55 2.86
N LEU A 295 5.39 6.04 2.76
CA LEU A 295 4.90 6.78 1.61
C LEU A 295 5.60 8.12 1.36
N TYR A 296 6.19 8.73 2.39
CA TYR A 296 6.95 9.97 2.26
C TYR A 296 8.41 9.78 2.71
N PRO A 297 9.33 9.49 1.77
CA PRO A 297 10.75 9.26 2.08
C PRO A 297 11.42 10.41 2.84
N GLY A 298 11.07 11.66 2.53
CA GLY A 298 11.64 12.85 3.19
C GLY A 298 11.40 12.94 4.69
N PHE A 299 10.42 12.19 5.23
CA PHE A 299 10.26 12.09 6.69
C PHE A 299 11.43 11.35 7.35
N TRP A 300 12.00 10.38 6.64
CA TRP A 300 13.02 9.45 7.15
C TRP A 300 14.46 9.94 6.93
N GLU A 301 14.65 11.01 6.15
CA GLU A 301 15.99 11.51 5.76
C GLU A 301 16.77 12.14 6.91
N ASN A 302 16.14 12.53 8.02
CA ASN A 302 16.81 13.20 9.15
C ASN A 302 16.25 12.77 10.48
N ASN A 303 17.12 12.53 11.46
CA ASN A 303 16.91 12.27 12.89
C ASN A 303 15.46 11.93 13.27
N VAL A 304 15.14 10.66 13.13
CA VAL A 304 13.85 10.09 13.58
C VAL A 304 14.07 9.50 14.96
N SER A 305 13.18 9.81 15.90
CA SER A 305 13.28 9.33 17.28
C SER A 305 13.07 7.82 17.38
N ASP A 306 13.66 7.21 18.43
CA ASP A 306 13.61 5.75 18.63
C ASP A 306 12.20 5.19 18.87
N ASP A 307 11.25 6.03 19.24
CA ASP A 307 9.83 5.70 19.41
C ASP A 307 9.06 5.76 18.08
N THR A 308 9.73 6.00 16.95
CA THR A 308 9.11 6.07 15.63
C THR A 308 9.48 4.85 14.80
N TYR A 309 8.47 4.19 14.31
CA TYR A 309 8.52 2.94 13.56
C TYR A 309 8.04 3.17 12.14
N ARG A 310 8.87 2.81 11.18
CA ARG A 310 8.50 2.80 9.76
C ARG A 310 7.72 1.54 9.47
N TYR A 311 6.51 1.67 8.95
CA TYR A 311 5.79 0.52 8.40
C TYR A 311 5.59 0.64 6.90
N HIS A 312 5.52 -0.50 6.26
CA HIS A 312 5.31 -0.58 4.83
C HIS A 312 3.82 -0.44 4.51
N PHE A 313 3.49 0.46 3.56
CA PHE A 313 2.12 0.73 3.19
C PHE A 313 1.82 0.19 1.80
N HIS A 314 0.92 -0.79 1.75
CA HIS A 314 0.43 -1.40 0.52
C HIS A 314 -0.89 -0.74 0.11
N LEU A 315 -0.96 -0.20 -1.10
CA LEU A 315 -2.22 0.32 -1.65
C LEU A 315 -3.06 -0.84 -2.17
N SER A 316 -4.17 -1.13 -1.50
CA SER A 316 -5.13 -2.12 -1.95
C SER A 316 -6.38 -1.43 -2.51
N PHE A 317 -6.39 -1.20 -3.81
CA PHE A 317 -7.54 -0.65 -4.54
C PHE A 317 -8.07 -1.67 -5.53
N SER A 318 -8.96 -2.54 -5.08
CA SER A 318 -9.83 -3.27 -6.00
C SER A 318 -11.15 -2.53 -6.15
N ARG A 319 -11.54 -2.19 -7.38
CA ARG A 319 -12.81 -1.50 -7.64
C ARG A 319 -14.03 -2.36 -7.30
N ASN A 320 -13.89 -3.68 -7.35
CA ASN A 320 -15.01 -4.62 -7.23
C ASN A 320 -14.96 -5.54 -6.01
N GLU A 321 -13.84 -5.60 -5.28
CA GLU A 321 -13.64 -6.51 -4.15
C GLU A 321 -13.34 -5.76 -2.86
N LEU A 322 -13.40 -6.44 -1.74
CA LEU A 322 -12.91 -5.92 -0.48
C LEU A 322 -11.38 -5.82 -0.52
N PRO A 323 -10.77 -4.84 0.16
CA PRO A 323 -9.31 -4.74 0.25
C PRO A 323 -8.72 -5.93 0.99
N ASP A 324 -7.41 -6.11 0.88
CA ASP A 324 -6.69 -7.05 1.70
C ASP A 324 -6.57 -6.54 3.15
N PHE A 325 -6.35 -7.47 4.08
CA PHE A 325 -6.09 -7.20 5.49
C PHE A 325 -4.82 -7.93 5.90
N CYS A 326 -3.86 -7.24 6.49
CA CYS A 326 -2.64 -7.83 6.99
C CYS A 326 -2.64 -7.83 8.52
N ASP A 327 -2.32 -8.96 9.12
CA ASP A 327 -2.14 -9.15 10.56
C ASP A 327 -0.65 -9.25 10.95
N ASP A 328 0.23 -9.07 9.98
CA ASP A 328 1.67 -9.04 10.17
C ASP A 328 2.26 -7.68 9.81
N LEU A 329 2.44 -6.81 10.81
CA LEU A 329 2.98 -5.48 10.60
C LEU A 329 4.45 -5.49 10.13
N GLU A 330 5.16 -6.58 10.28
CA GLU A 330 6.50 -6.75 9.72
C GLU A 330 6.44 -6.80 8.19
N TYR A 331 5.35 -7.33 7.65
CA TYR A 331 5.03 -7.29 6.23
C TYR A 331 4.53 -5.91 5.81
N GLY A 332 3.69 -5.28 6.63
CA GLY A 332 3.13 -3.97 6.38
C GLY A 332 1.62 -3.91 6.63
N VAL A 333 1.00 -2.89 6.09
CA VAL A 333 -0.42 -2.60 6.23
C VAL A 333 -1.05 -2.38 4.87
N TYR A 334 -2.20 -2.97 4.61
CA TYR A 334 -3.00 -2.67 3.42
C TYR A 334 -3.88 -1.44 3.67
N GLY A 335 -3.63 -0.38 2.92
CA GLY A 335 -4.41 0.85 3.01
C GLY A 335 -5.58 0.87 2.05
N CYS A 336 -6.74 1.32 2.52
CA CYS A 336 -7.93 1.51 1.69
C CYS A 336 -8.72 2.74 2.15
N GLY A 337 -8.23 3.93 1.76
CA GLY A 337 -8.96 5.18 1.89
C GLY A 337 -9.17 5.76 3.29
N THR A 338 -8.73 5.09 4.35
CA THR A 338 -8.81 5.60 5.72
C THR A 338 -7.70 5.04 6.59
N VAL A 339 -7.00 5.92 7.29
CA VAL A 339 -5.97 5.56 8.26
C VAL A 339 -6.53 4.77 9.47
N THR A 340 -7.82 4.85 9.72
CA THR A 340 -8.49 4.04 10.75
C THR A 340 -8.37 2.54 10.41
N TYR A 341 -8.37 2.19 9.13
CA TYR A 341 -8.15 0.82 8.70
C TYR A 341 -6.73 0.33 8.99
N ASP A 342 -5.73 1.19 8.79
CA ASP A 342 -4.34 0.91 9.18
C ASP A 342 -4.25 0.70 10.69
N ALA A 343 -4.88 1.59 11.47
CA ALA A 343 -4.89 1.50 12.92
C ALA A 343 -5.54 0.20 13.44
N ILE A 344 -6.59 -0.30 12.76
CA ILE A 344 -7.20 -1.60 13.11
C ILE A 344 -6.21 -2.76 12.87
N GLN A 345 -5.52 -2.78 11.73
CA GLN A 345 -4.51 -3.81 11.42
C GLN A 345 -3.35 -3.77 12.43
N ILE A 346 -2.89 -2.57 12.79
CA ILE A 346 -1.87 -2.38 13.82
C ILE A 346 -2.37 -2.85 15.19
N ALA A 347 -3.61 -2.55 15.56
CA ALA A 347 -4.21 -3.02 16.81
C ALA A 347 -4.25 -4.56 16.89
N VAL A 348 -4.61 -5.21 15.78
CA VAL A 348 -4.61 -6.67 15.67
C VAL A 348 -3.20 -7.24 15.86
N TYR A 349 -2.20 -6.66 15.20
CA TYR A 349 -0.79 -7.07 15.36
C TYR A 349 -0.27 -6.90 16.79
N LEU A 350 -0.69 -5.83 17.48
CA LEU A 350 -0.37 -5.58 18.88
C LEU A 350 -1.08 -6.55 19.84
N GLY A 351 -2.02 -7.36 19.36
CA GLY A 351 -2.70 -8.42 20.13
C GLY A 351 -4.01 -7.99 20.80
N PHE A 352 -4.52 -6.81 20.55
CA PHE A 352 -5.80 -6.35 21.10
C PHE A 352 -6.96 -7.25 20.62
N LYS A 353 -7.87 -7.59 21.51
CA LYS A 353 -9.01 -8.47 21.25
C LYS A 353 -10.36 -7.76 21.22
N GLU A 354 -10.43 -6.59 21.82
CA GLU A 354 -11.60 -5.71 21.74
C GLU A 354 -11.14 -4.31 21.31
N ILE A 355 -11.73 -3.80 20.23
CA ILE A 355 -11.36 -2.54 19.59
C ILE A 355 -12.59 -1.65 19.54
N TYR A 356 -12.51 -0.46 20.12
CA TYR A 356 -13.59 0.52 20.15
C TYR A 356 -13.24 1.71 19.29
N LEU A 357 -14.06 2.02 18.28
CA LEU A 357 -13.88 3.17 17.41
C LEU A 357 -14.52 4.40 18.02
N LEU A 358 -13.76 5.48 18.16
CA LEU A 358 -14.21 6.76 18.71
C LEU A 358 -13.87 7.89 17.72
N GLY A 359 -14.82 8.80 17.47
CA GLY A 359 -14.61 9.88 16.49
C GLY A 359 -14.55 9.42 15.04
N VAL A 360 -15.10 8.25 14.71
CA VAL A 360 -15.20 7.70 13.35
C VAL A 360 -16.59 7.99 12.78
N ASP A 361 -16.84 9.23 12.46
CA ASP A 361 -18.16 9.73 12.10
C ASP A 361 -18.69 9.18 10.79
N PHE A 362 -17.81 8.91 9.81
CA PHE A 362 -18.16 8.47 8.49
C PHE A 362 -19.24 9.35 7.84
N SER A 363 -19.10 10.66 8.05
CA SER A 363 -19.98 11.68 7.49
C SER A 363 -19.13 12.78 6.91
N PHE A 364 -19.15 12.89 5.58
CA PHE A 364 -18.31 13.86 4.88
C PHE A 364 -19.17 14.95 4.25
N SER A 365 -18.74 16.17 4.40
CA SER A 365 -19.23 17.25 3.55
C SER A 365 -18.68 17.07 2.13
N LYS A 366 -19.37 17.62 1.12
CA LYS A 366 -18.88 17.60 -0.27
C LYS A 366 -17.53 18.30 -0.43
N ASP A 367 -17.22 19.24 0.43
CA ASP A 367 -15.91 19.86 0.55
C ASP A 367 -15.13 19.18 1.68
N TYR A 368 -14.10 18.38 1.32
CA TYR A 368 -13.24 17.70 2.29
C TYR A 368 -12.49 18.64 3.24
N LYS A 369 -12.32 19.93 2.85
CA LYS A 369 -11.73 20.96 3.70
C LYS A 369 -12.75 21.66 4.60
N ASP A 370 -14.02 21.24 4.53
CA ASP A 370 -15.04 21.78 5.41
C ASP A 370 -14.64 21.54 6.87
N LYS A 371 -14.66 22.61 7.63
CA LYS A 371 -14.32 22.62 9.06
C LYS A 371 -15.19 21.66 9.88
N SER A 372 -16.39 21.33 9.42
CA SER A 372 -17.30 20.38 10.05
C SER A 372 -16.87 18.92 9.93
N ASN A 373 -15.86 18.59 9.13
CA ASN A 373 -15.38 17.22 8.96
C ASN A 373 -14.44 16.75 10.08
N HIS A 374 -13.98 17.65 10.95
CA HIS A 374 -13.01 17.33 11.99
C HIS A 374 -13.33 17.99 13.31
N PHE A 375 -12.77 17.46 14.40
CA PHE A 375 -13.00 17.91 15.77
C PHE A 375 -12.48 19.33 16.07
N VAL A 376 -11.68 19.92 15.18
CA VAL A 376 -11.16 21.30 15.27
C VAL A 376 -11.30 22.01 13.94
N GLU A 377 -11.62 23.32 14.00
CA GLU A 377 -11.82 24.14 12.79
C GLU A 377 -10.56 24.36 11.96
N ASN A 378 -9.38 24.39 12.58
CA ASN A 378 -8.09 24.63 11.95
C ASN A 378 -7.35 23.33 11.60
N TYR A 379 -8.08 22.27 11.33
CA TYR A 379 -7.51 20.97 10.98
C TYR A 379 -6.64 21.01 9.71
N TYR A 380 -7.06 21.77 8.71
CA TYR A 380 -6.30 22.00 7.48
C TYR A 380 -5.80 23.45 7.38
N ASN A 381 -4.59 23.61 6.86
CA ASN A 381 -4.09 24.90 6.42
C ASN A 381 -4.74 25.30 5.09
N LYS A 382 -4.70 26.59 4.74
CA LYS A 382 -5.26 27.09 3.46
C LYS A 382 -4.69 26.39 2.23
N ASN A 383 -3.44 25.95 2.30
CA ASN A 383 -2.70 25.33 1.21
C ASN A 383 -2.64 23.79 1.34
N SER A 384 -3.32 23.20 2.33
CA SER A 384 -3.30 21.75 2.54
C SER A 384 -3.82 21.01 1.31
N LYS A 385 -3.09 20.00 0.92
CA LYS A 385 -3.53 19.04 -0.09
C LYS A 385 -4.29 17.92 0.60
N THR A 386 -5.46 17.60 0.09
CA THR A 386 -6.26 16.46 0.60
C THR A 386 -6.30 15.37 -0.45
N THR A 387 -6.15 14.13 0.00
CA THR A 387 -6.41 12.97 -0.84
C THR A 387 -7.92 12.73 -0.84
N VAL A 388 -8.55 12.81 -2.01
CA VAL A 388 -9.99 12.53 -2.14
C VAL A 388 -10.17 11.02 -2.16
N VAL A 389 -10.86 10.50 -1.15
CA VAL A 389 -11.23 9.09 -1.05
C VAL A 389 -12.73 8.99 -1.06
N THR A 390 -13.28 7.99 -1.73
CA THR A 390 -14.73 7.80 -1.79
C THR A 390 -15.26 7.14 -0.51
N GLU A 391 -16.50 7.45 -0.14
CA GLU A 391 -17.19 6.77 0.97
C GLU A 391 -17.23 5.27 0.75
N ASN A 392 -17.39 4.82 -0.50
CA ASN A 392 -17.44 3.41 -0.85
C ASN A 392 -16.11 2.67 -0.59
N GLU A 393 -14.95 3.31 -0.86
CA GLU A 393 -13.64 2.73 -0.55
C GLU A 393 -13.45 2.56 0.96
N GLN A 394 -13.81 3.57 1.74
CA GLN A 394 -13.74 3.49 3.19
C GLN A 394 -14.72 2.45 3.76
N LEU A 395 -15.94 2.37 3.21
CA LEU A 395 -16.92 1.37 3.62
C LEU A 395 -16.40 -0.06 3.43
N LYS A 396 -15.77 -0.33 2.27
CA LYS A 396 -15.12 -1.62 1.98
C LYS A 396 -14.01 -1.95 2.96
N ALA A 397 -13.20 -0.97 3.35
CA ALA A 397 -12.17 -1.16 4.36
C ALA A 397 -12.75 -1.62 5.70
N TYR A 398 -13.81 -0.97 6.17
CA TYR A 398 -14.48 -1.39 7.40
C TYR A 398 -15.18 -2.75 7.28
N GLN A 399 -15.80 -3.04 6.15
CA GLN A 399 -16.38 -4.36 5.89
C GLN A 399 -15.34 -5.47 5.94
N LYS A 400 -14.16 -5.24 5.37
CA LYS A 400 -13.04 -6.19 5.45
C LYS A 400 -12.53 -6.36 6.86
N ALA A 401 -12.36 -5.27 7.61
CA ALA A 401 -11.95 -5.33 9.01
C ALA A 401 -12.94 -6.16 9.85
N LYS A 402 -14.25 -5.97 9.63
CA LYS A 402 -15.28 -6.78 10.30
C LYS A 402 -15.18 -8.25 9.95
N GLN A 403 -15.07 -8.58 8.66
CA GLN A 403 -14.93 -9.95 8.18
C GLN A 403 -13.71 -10.64 8.81
N TYR A 404 -12.57 -9.93 8.86
CA TYR A 404 -11.36 -10.45 9.48
C TYR A 404 -11.55 -10.68 10.97
N ALA A 405 -12.09 -9.70 11.70
CA ALA A 405 -12.33 -9.76 13.13
C ALA A 405 -13.24 -10.94 13.51
N GLU A 406 -14.35 -11.13 12.81
CA GLU A 406 -15.30 -12.23 13.04
C GLU A 406 -14.65 -13.61 12.88
N THR A 407 -13.74 -13.78 11.92
CA THR A 407 -13.04 -15.04 11.69
C THR A 407 -11.88 -15.31 12.65
N HIS A 408 -11.38 -14.28 13.36
CA HIS A 408 -10.21 -14.36 14.26
C HIS A 408 -10.55 -14.10 15.73
N GLY A 409 -11.84 -14.10 16.09
CA GLY A 409 -12.28 -13.92 17.48
C GLY A 409 -11.94 -12.55 18.05
N ILE A 410 -11.90 -11.52 17.21
CA ILE A 410 -11.69 -10.13 17.58
C ILE A 410 -13.03 -9.40 17.53
N LYS A 411 -13.27 -8.53 18.48
CA LYS A 411 -14.48 -7.72 18.53
C LYS A 411 -14.14 -6.28 18.17
N ILE A 412 -14.90 -5.72 17.23
CA ILE A 412 -14.78 -4.30 16.87
C ILE A 412 -16.14 -3.64 17.10
N TYR A 413 -16.17 -2.60 17.91
CA TYR A 413 -17.36 -1.83 18.26
C TYR A 413 -17.24 -0.38 17.80
N ASN A 414 -18.38 0.24 17.48
CA ASN A 414 -18.44 1.66 17.19
C ASN A 414 -18.97 2.43 18.41
N ALA A 415 -18.06 3.03 19.17
CA ALA A 415 -18.35 3.90 20.32
C ALA A 415 -18.46 5.39 19.92
N THR A 416 -18.45 5.71 18.62
CA THR A 416 -18.58 7.07 18.11
C THR A 416 -19.94 7.67 18.45
N ARG A 417 -19.96 8.87 19.02
CA ARG A 417 -21.19 9.60 19.33
C ARG A 417 -21.86 10.08 18.03
N GLY A 418 -22.95 9.44 17.61
CA GLY A 418 -23.60 9.71 16.33
C GLY A 418 -22.80 9.14 15.14
N GLY A 419 -22.70 9.92 14.05
CA GLY A 419 -22.08 9.46 12.80
C GLY A 419 -22.93 8.50 11.99
N LYS A 420 -22.39 7.97 10.87
CA LYS A 420 -23.12 7.13 9.90
C LYS A 420 -22.49 5.76 9.65
N LEU A 421 -21.43 5.41 10.38
CA LEU A 421 -20.79 4.10 10.24
C LEU A 421 -21.61 3.02 10.95
N GLU A 422 -22.25 2.16 10.17
CA GLU A 422 -23.12 1.07 10.65
C GLU A 422 -22.52 -0.34 10.43
N VAL A 423 -21.24 -0.41 10.05
CA VAL A 423 -20.57 -1.70 9.81
C VAL A 423 -20.38 -2.49 11.10
N PHE A 424 -20.02 -1.81 12.17
CA PHE A 424 -19.76 -2.40 13.48
C PHE A 424 -20.93 -2.17 14.45
N GLU A 425 -21.09 -3.07 15.40
CA GLU A 425 -22.06 -2.92 16.48
C GLU A 425 -21.80 -1.60 17.24
N ARG A 426 -22.86 -0.82 17.46
CA ARG A 426 -22.77 0.41 18.23
C ARG A 426 -22.88 0.14 19.71
N VAL A 427 -22.01 0.82 20.45
CA VAL A 427 -22.03 0.82 21.91
C VAL A 427 -21.99 2.27 22.41
N ASP A 428 -22.63 2.51 23.54
CA ASP A 428 -22.55 3.81 24.17
C ASP A 428 -21.20 3.96 24.90
N PHE A 429 -20.44 5.03 24.56
CA PHE A 429 -19.11 5.26 25.12
C PHE A 429 -19.14 5.42 26.64
N ASP A 430 -20.17 6.11 27.18
CA ASP A 430 -20.24 6.39 28.59
C ASP A 430 -20.53 5.12 29.41
N SER A 431 -21.35 4.22 28.85
CA SER A 431 -21.70 2.94 29.49
C SER A 431 -20.52 1.99 29.67
N LEU A 432 -19.43 2.16 28.85
CA LEU A 432 -18.23 1.32 28.97
C LEU A 432 -17.46 1.54 30.29
N PHE A 433 -17.76 2.60 31.00
CA PHE A 433 -17.09 3.01 32.24
C PHE A 433 -18.04 3.07 33.45
N GLU A 434 -19.30 2.78 33.25
CA GLU A 434 -20.23 2.63 34.35
C GLU A 434 -19.86 1.37 35.13
N LYS A 435 -19.56 1.52 36.42
CA LYS A 435 -19.40 0.36 37.31
C LYS A 435 -20.73 -0.36 37.32
N GLY A 436 -20.80 -1.55 36.79
CA GLY A 436 -21.96 -2.40 37.01
C GLY A 436 -22.21 -2.47 38.49
N GLU A 437 -23.39 -2.04 38.93
CA GLU A 437 -23.89 -2.42 40.22
C GLU A 437 -23.94 -3.96 40.18
N GLN A 438 -22.97 -4.57 40.85
CA GLN A 438 -23.00 -6.01 41.09
C GLN A 438 -24.13 -6.22 42.13
N ASP A 439 -25.29 -6.69 41.64
CA ASP A 439 -26.31 -7.34 42.49
C ASP A 439 -25.75 -8.62 43.12
#